data_58f4a4754df7633e55d0f9d204dec4fc
#
_entry.id   58f4a4754df7633e55d0f9d204dec4fc
#
_cell.length_a   1.000
_cell.length_b   1.000
_cell.length_c   1.000
_cell.angle_alpha   90.00
_cell.angle_beta   90.00
_cell.angle_gamma   90.00
#
_symmetry.space_group_name_H-M   'P 1'
#
loop_
_entity.id
_entity.type
_entity.pdbx_description
1 polymer ?
#
loop_
_entity_poly.entity_id
_entity_poly.type
_entity_poly.pdbx_seq_one_letter_code
_entity_poly.pdbx_strand_id
1 'polypeptide(L)'
;SSDLVLRKNSGVPDVTTGGLDTVAVRWPSRREAAEIIEAAGVPIAAPSANISGKPSPTTFEDVAEDMDGRIDAIVKGERTAIGIESTVLDLTSEVPTILRPGFITKSQIEEAVDGEVRYDPSLFKKPGADDFHPKSPGMKYKHYAPKAAVRIVEGSKSTVSAAIAELETEAVSNNMKTAVLDYMGNGDKAANNFFADLRQCDRDGVDIIYIAAYDWDEVGFSVMNRMVKSAGYDIVNV
;
A
#
# COMPACT_ATOMS: atom_id res chain seq x y z
N SER A 1 7.54 -10.32 5.08
CA SER A 1 7.91 -11.00 3.82
C SER A 1 7.97 -10.01 2.67
N SER A 2 8.79 -10.32 1.66
CA SER A 2 8.88 -9.57 0.41
C SER A 2 8.30 -10.39 -0.74
N ASP A 3 7.86 -9.71 -1.79
CA ASP A 3 7.55 -10.36 -3.06
C ASP A 3 8.79 -10.25 -3.95
N LEU A 4 9.27 -11.37 -4.44
CA LEU A 4 10.43 -11.44 -5.32
C LEU A 4 9.95 -11.62 -6.76
N VAL A 5 10.30 -10.67 -7.63
CA VAL A 5 10.05 -10.78 -9.07
C VAL A 5 11.21 -11.53 -9.70
N LEU A 6 10.89 -12.66 -10.32
CA LEU A 6 11.82 -13.60 -10.93
C LEU A 6 11.42 -13.87 -12.38
N ARG A 7 12.36 -14.35 -13.19
CA ARG A 7 12.01 -14.89 -14.51
C ARG A 7 11.18 -16.15 -14.35
N LYS A 8 10.05 -16.21 -15.04
CA LYS A 8 9.19 -17.40 -14.99
C LYS A 8 9.80 -18.52 -15.86
N ASN A 9 9.44 -19.73 -15.52
CA ASN A 9 9.65 -20.90 -16.37
C ASN A 9 8.34 -21.30 -17.06
N SER A 10 8.38 -22.32 -17.93
CA SER A 10 7.22 -22.80 -18.67
C SER A 10 6.09 -23.41 -17.81
N GLY A 11 6.35 -23.67 -16.52
CA GLY A 11 5.34 -24.15 -15.57
C GLY A 11 4.40 -23.06 -15.05
N VAL A 12 4.73 -21.76 -15.26
CA VAL A 12 3.89 -20.63 -14.84
C VAL A 12 3.06 -20.14 -16.04
N PRO A 13 1.72 -20.28 -16.00
CA PRO A 13 0.83 -19.86 -17.10
C PRO A 13 0.89 -18.34 -17.34
N ASP A 14 0.79 -17.93 -18.60
CA ASP A 14 0.78 -16.51 -18.99
C ASP A 14 -0.37 -15.72 -18.37
N VAL A 15 -1.52 -16.36 -18.17
CA VAL A 15 -2.67 -15.74 -17.52
C VAL A 15 -2.37 -15.30 -16.09
N THR A 16 -1.50 -16.03 -15.37
CA THR A 16 -1.07 -15.69 -13.99
C THR A 16 -0.19 -14.47 -13.96
N THR A 17 0.62 -14.26 -15.01
CA THR A 17 1.60 -13.16 -15.08
C THR A 17 1.12 -11.98 -15.93
N GLY A 18 -0.12 -12.04 -16.45
CA GLY A 18 -0.63 -11.03 -17.38
C GLY A 18 0.16 -10.94 -18.69
N GLY A 19 0.79 -12.06 -19.11
CA GLY A 19 1.60 -12.16 -20.32
C GLY A 19 3.06 -11.74 -20.14
N LEU A 20 3.48 -11.35 -18.92
CA LEU A 20 4.87 -11.02 -18.64
C LEU A 20 5.74 -12.28 -18.60
N ASP A 21 7.02 -12.13 -18.88
CA ASP A 21 8.07 -13.17 -18.76
C ASP A 21 8.62 -13.31 -17.32
N THR A 22 8.01 -12.58 -16.38
CA THR A 22 8.35 -12.57 -14.96
C THR A 22 7.16 -12.97 -14.11
N VAL A 23 7.43 -13.45 -12.89
CA VAL A 23 6.43 -13.80 -11.88
C VAL A 23 6.85 -13.27 -10.51
N ALA A 24 5.92 -12.71 -9.76
CA ALA A 24 6.16 -12.32 -8.38
C ALA A 24 5.84 -13.51 -7.46
N VAL A 25 6.80 -13.91 -6.63
CA VAL A 25 6.70 -15.04 -5.71
C VAL A 25 6.81 -14.53 -4.27
N ARG A 26 5.90 -15.02 -3.40
CA ARG A 26 5.91 -14.74 -1.97
C ARG A 26 5.93 -16.04 -1.18
N TRP A 27 6.73 -16.06 -0.12
CA TRP A 27 6.63 -17.05 0.95
C TRP A 27 6.00 -16.39 2.18
N PRO A 28 4.72 -16.66 2.51
CA PRO A 28 4.08 -15.99 3.63
C PRO A 28 4.65 -16.46 4.96
N SER A 29 4.84 -15.51 5.90
CA SER A 29 5.26 -15.82 7.27
C SER A 29 4.09 -16.23 8.17
N ARG A 30 2.85 -15.97 7.74
CA ARG A 30 1.65 -16.34 8.48
C ARG A 30 1.46 -17.84 8.40
N ARG A 31 1.36 -18.51 9.55
CA ARG A 31 1.29 -19.96 9.66
C ARG A 31 0.10 -20.55 8.91
N GLU A 32 -1.09 -19.99 9.09
CA GLU A 32 -2.32 -20.46 8.45
C GLU A 32 -2.21 -20.41 6.91
N ALA A 33 -1.62 -19.34 6.37
CA ALA A 33 -1.39 -19.23 4.93
C ALA A 33 -0.37 -20.26 4.43
N ALA A 34 0.70 -20.49 5.18
CA ALA A 34 1.71 -21.49 4.83
C ALA A 34 1.12 -22.92 4.86
N GLU A 35 0.34 -23.26 5.88
CA GLU A 35 -0.35 -24.56 6.00
C GLU A 35 -1.35 -24.80 4.85
N ILE A 36 -2.09 -23.76 4.42
CA ILE A 36 -3.00 -23.86 3.28
C ILE A 36 -2.22 -24.13 1.97
N ILE A 37 -1.12 -23.42 1.75
CA ILE A 37 -0.29 -23.61 0.55
C ILE A 37 0.33 -25.01 0.54
N GLU A 38 0.84 -25.46 1.68
CA GLU A 38 1.41 -26.81 1.83
C GLU A 38 0.36 -27.89 1.58
N ALA A 39 -0.83 -27.75 2.16
CA ALA A 39 -1.93 -28.70 1.97
C ALA A 39 -2.44 -28.72 0.52
N ALA A 40 -2.40 -27.59 -0.17
CA ALA A 40 -2.78 -27.53 -1.58
C ALA A 40 -1.79 -28.26 -2.49
N GLY A 41 -0.51 -28.37 -2.10
CA GLY A 41 0.54 -29.04 -2.87
C GLY A 41 0.90 -28.34 -4.19
N VAL A 42 0.39 -27.12 -4.41
CA VAL A 42 0.61 -26.31 -5.62
C VAL A 42 0.73 -24.83 -5.25
N PRO A 43 1.42 -24.01 -6.07
CA PRO A 43 1.42 -22.57 -5.89
C PRO A 43 -0.01 -21.99 -6.00
N ILE A 44 -0.28 -20.95 -5.20
CA ILE A 44 -1.58 -20.30 -5.16
C ILE A 44 -1.44 -18.86 -5.70
N ALA A 45 -2.26 -18.49 -6.69
CA ALA A 45 -2.37 -17.10 -7.14
C ALA A 45 -3.17 -16.28 -6.12
N ALA A 46 -2.56 -15.25 -5.56
CA ALA A 46 -3.11 -14.50 -4.44
C ALA A 46 -3.10 -12.98 -4.68
N PRO A 47 -4.19 -12.39 -5.18
CA PRO A 47 -4.38 -10.94 -5.19
C PRO A 47 -4.76 -10.42 -3.80
N SER A 48 -4.88 -9.08 -3.64
CA SER A 48 -5.46 -8.49 -2.43
C SER A 48 -6.96 -8.80 -2.33
N ALA A 49 -7.43 -9.10 -1.11
CA ALA A 49 -8.82 -9.50 -0.84
C ALA A 49 -9.75 -8.29 -0.64
N ASN A 50 -9.80 -7.38 -1.62
CA ASN A 50 -10.63 -6.18 -1.61
C ASN A 50 -11.22 -5.89 -2.99
N ILE A 51 -12.28 -5.07 -3.02
CA ILE A 51 -12.77 -4.50 -4.28
C ILE A 51 -11.69 -3.57 -4.85
N SER A 52 -11.41 -3.70 -6.15
CA SER A 52 -10.37 -2.93 -6.83
C SER A 52 -10.52 -1.42 -6.59
N GLY A 53 -9.43 -0.77 -6.21
CA GLY A 53 -9.37 0.66 -5.92
C GLY A 53 -9.58 1.04 -4.46
N LYS A 54 -10.27 0.22 -3.65
CA LYS A 54 -10.46 0.46 -2.21
C LYS A 54 -9.15 0.27 -1.42
N PRO A 55 -9.06 0.83 -0.19
CA PRO A 55 -7.96 0.54 0.73
C PRO A 55 -7.85 -0.97 1.02
N SER A 56 -6.63 -1.50 1.09
CA SER A 56 -6.40 -2.91 1.38
C SER A 56 -6.97 -3.30 2.74
N PRO A 57 -7.63 -4.48 2.88
CA PRO A 57 -8.18 -4.94 4.14
C PRO A 57 -7.08 -5.40 5.09
N THR A 58 -7.27 -5.15 6.37
CA THR A 58 -6.33 -5.55 7.44
C THR A 58 -6.97 -6.42 8.51
N THR A 59 -8.30 -6.58 8.45
CA THR A 59 -9.09 -7.39 9.38
C THR A 59 -9.99 -8.36 8.61
N PHE A 60 -10.51 -9.37 9.32
CA PHE A 60 -11.52 -10.27 8.76
C PHE A 60 -12.77 -9.51 8.34
N GLU A 61 -13.20 -8.56 9.13
CA GLU A 61 -14.40 -7.75 8.91
C GLU A 61 -14.28 -6.91 7.62
N ASP A 62 -13.10 -6.35 7.36
CA ASP A 62 -12.81 -5.61 6.11
C ASP A 62 -12.89 -6.52 4.88
N VAL A 63 -12.37 -7.76 5.00
CA VAL A 63 -12.44 -8.76 3.91
C VAL A 63 -13.89 -9.20 3.68
N ALA A 64 -14.63 -9.47 4.76
CA ALA A 64 -16.03 -9.85 4.68
C ALA A 64 -16.89 -8.74 4.04
N GLU A 65 -16.67 -7.47 4.43
CA GLU A 65 -17.35 -6.32 3.82
C GLU A 65 -17.20 -6.26 2.30
N ASP A 66 -16.00 -6.56 1.79
CA ASP A 66 -15.71 -6.45 0.36
C ASP A 66 -16.02 -7.73 -0.43
N MET A 67 -15.90 -8.90 0.20
CA MET A 67 -15.86 -10.19 -0.49
C MET A 67 -17.04 -11.12 -0.20
N ASP A 68 -17.90 -10.82 0.77
CA ASP A 68 -19.06 -11.66 1.05
C ASP A 68 -19.96 -11.79 -0.20
N GLY A 69 -20.38 -13.01 -0.47
CA GLY A 69 -21.15 -13.36 -1.67
C GLY A 69 -20.37 -13.31 -3.01
N ARG A 70 -19.04 -13.08 -2.97
CA ARG A 70 -18.18 -13.01 -4.17
C ARG A 70 -17.14 -14.13 -4.24
N ILE A 71 -16.85 -14.75 -3.10
CA ILE A 71 -15.91 -15.86 -2.97
C ILE A 71 -16.53 -16.95 -2.11
N ASP A 72 -16.00 -18.18 -2.21
CA ASP A 72 -16.59 -19.36 -1.58
C ASP A 72 -16.29 -19.44 -0.07
N ALA A 73 -15.14 -18.92 0.36
CA ALA A 73 -14.75 -18.98 1.78
C ALA A 73 -13.81 -17.85 2.19
N ILE A 74 -13.88 -17.46 3.46
CA ILE A 74 -12.96 -16.54 4.11
C ILE A 74 -12.42 -17.22 5.37
N VAL A 75 -11.11 -17.43 5.43
CA VAL A 75 -10.46 -17.97 6.62
C VAL A 75 -10.24 -16.81 7.60
N LYS A 76 -10.90 -16.91 8.78
CA LYS A 76 -10.73 -15.90 9.83
C LYS A 76 -9.39 -16.08 10.53
N GLY A 77 -8.52 -15.10 10.37
CA GLY A 77 -7.27 -14.96 11.09
C GLY A 77 -7.28 -13.76 12.04
N GLU A 78 -6.17 -13.52 12.72
CA GLU A 78 -5.96 -12.30 13.46
C GLU A 78 -5.75 -11.11 12.52
N ARG A 79 -5.91 -9.87 13.03
CA ARG A 79 -5.54 -8.66 12.33
C ARG A 79 -4.10 -8.78 11.80
N THR A 80 -3.84 -8.23 10.62
CA THR A 80 -2.48 -8.18 10.07
C THR A 80 -1.54 -7.42 11.00
N ALA A 81 -0.37 -7.98 11.29
CA ALA A 81 0.64 -7.32 12.12
C ALA A 81 1.21 -6.06 11.44
N ILE A 82 1.20 -6.04 10.11
CA ILE A 82 1.64 -4.92 9.26
C ILE A 82 0.48 -4.57 8.37
N GLY A 83 0.03 -3.32 8.41
CA GLY A 83 -1.16 -2.85 7.71
C GLY A 83 -0.92 -2.36 6.28
N ILE A 84 0.30 -2.46 5.74
CA ILE A 84 0.63 -2.14 4.35
C ILE A 84 1.15 -3.39 3.63
N GLU A 85 1.12 -3.35 2.30
CA GLU A 85 1.61 -4.45 1.48
C GLU A 85 3.12 -4.61 1.58
N SER A 86 3.58 -5.83 1.28
CA SER A 86 4.98 -6.22 1.21
C SER A 86 5.80 -5.38 0.23
N THR A 87 7.09 -5.30 0.48
CA THR A 87 8.07 -4.81 -0.47
C THR A 87 8.10 -5.73 -1.69
N VAL A 88 8.11 -5.16 -2.90
CA VAL A 88 8.29 -5.90 -4.16
C VAL A 88 9.68 -5.62 -4.70
N LEU A 89 10.50 -6.66 -4.81
CA LEU A 89 11.89 -6.59 -5.23
C LEU A 89 12.08 -7.32 -6.56
N ASP A 90 12.51 -6.59 -7.58
CA ASP A 90 12.88 -7.16 -8.88
C ASP A 90 14.32 -7.68 -8.84
N LEU A 91 14.46 -8.98 -9.03
CA LEU A 91 15.75 -9.68 -9.11
C LEU A 91 16.11 -10.11 -10.54
N THR A 92 15.40 -9.60 -11.53
CA THR A 92 15.66 -9.92 -12.94
C THR A 92 16.67 -8.98 -13.60
N SER A 93 16.99 -7.87 -12.95
CA SER A 93 18.02 -6.89 -13.36
C SER A 93 19.35 -7.15 -12.65
N GLU A 94 20.42 -6.56 -13.17
CA GLU A 94 21.78 -6.70 -12.62
C GLU A 94 21.86 -6.20 -11.16
N VAL A 95 21.17 -5.11 -10.86
CA VAL A 95 21.05 -4.57 -9.50
C VAL A 95 19.62 -4.78 -9.01
N PRO A 96 19.42 -5.42 -7.84
CA PRO A 96 18.10 -5.59 -7.26
C PRO A 96 17.34 -4.26 -7.15
N THR A 97 16.11 -4.21 -7.62
CA THR A 97 15.35 -2.96 -7.74
C THR A 97 14.00 -3.05 -7.02
N ILE A 98 13.75 -2.14 -6.08
CA ILE A 98 12.48 -2.05 -5.37
C ILE A 98 11.44 -1.41 -6.29
N LEU A 99 10.43 -2.20 -6.69
CA LEU A 99 9.29 -1.74 -7.50
C LEU A 99 8.17 -1.16 -6.64
N ARG A 100 8.03 -1.64 -5.41
CA ARG A 100 7.07 -1.13 -4.42
C ARG A 100 7.73 -1.16 -3.05
N PRO A 101 7.94 -0.02 -2.40
CA PRO A 101 8.44 0.01 -1.03
C PRO A 101 7.38 -0.55 -0.07
N GLY A 102 7.80 -1.29 0.94
CA GLY A 102 6.96 -1.91 1.97
C GLY A 102 7.65 -1.88 3.33
N PHE A 103 7.19 -2.74 4.24
CA PHE A 103 7.75 -2.78 5.61
C PHE A 103 9.21 -3.25 5.66
N ILE A 104 9.62 -4.13 4.75
CA ILE A 104 11.04 -4.47 4.60
C ILE A 104 11.71 -3.33 3.85
N THR A 105 12.63 -2.65 4.53
CA THR A 105 13.28 -1.42 4.03
C THR A 105 14.40 -1.71 3.05
N LYS A 106 14.82 -0.67 2.32
CA LYS A 106 15.97 -0.76 1.41
C LYS A 106 17.23 -1.20 2.15
N SER A 107 17.53 -0.57 3.29
CA SER A 107 18.71 -0.89 4.11
C SER A 107 18.73 -2.36 4.57
N GLN A 108 17.58 -2.90 4.97
CA GLN A 108 17.46 -4.32 5.35
C GLN A 108 17.70 -5.27 4.17
N ILE A 109 17.28 -4.87 2.95
CA ILE A 109 17.52 -5.69 1.76
C ILE A 109 19.00 -5.60 1.37
N GLU A 110 19.61 -4.42 1.40
CA GLU A 110 21.03 -4.22 1.13
C GLU A 110 21.93 -5.07 2.05
N GLU A 111 21.58 -5.12 3.34
CA GLU A 111 22.26 -6.01 4.31
C GLU A 111 22.09 -7.49 3.93
N ALA A 112 20.88 -7.89 3.51
CA ALA A 112 20.60 -9.28 3.20
C ALA A 112 21.25 -9.78 1.90
N VAL A 113 21.44 -8.90 0.90
CA VAL A 113 22.08 -9.24 -0.39
C VAL A 113 23.56 -8.91 -0.42
N ASP A 114 24.11 -8.29 0.64
CA ASP A 114 25.48 -7.79 0.72
C ASP A 114 25.85 -6.92 -0.50
N GLY A 115 24.94 -5.98 -0.87
CA GLY A 115 25.13 -5.21 -2.07
C GLY A 115 24.15 -4.05 -2.26
N GLU A 116 24.35 -3.29 -3.34
CA GLU A 116 23.50 -2.16 -3.71
C GLU A 116 22.07 -2.63 -4.08
N VAL A 117 21.07 -1.88 -3.60
CA VAL A 117 19.68 -2.00 -4.01
C VAL A 117 19.18 -0.64 -4.50
N ARG A 118 18.36 -0.61 -5.55
CA ARG A 118 17.83 0.64 -6.11
C ARG A 118 16.33 0.71 -5.96
N TYR A 119 15.81 1.93 -5.94
CA TYR A 119 14.39 2.17 -6.15
C TYR A 119 14.09 2.33 -7.64
N ASP A 120 12.97 1.78 -8.11
CA ASP A 120 12.50 2.05 -9.47
C ASP A 120 12.19 3.55 -9.63
N PRO A 121 12.70 4.21 -10.68
CA PRO A 121 12.50 5.64 -10.89
C PRO A 121 11.03 6.06 -10.98
N SER A 122 10.12 5.16 -11.33
CA SER A 122 8.68 5.43 -11.40
C SER A 122 8.05 5.72 -10.03
N LEU A 123 8.71 5.33 -8.93
CA LEU A 123 8.25 5.62 -7.58
C LEU A 123 8.26 7.12 -7.24
N PHE A 124 9.11 7.89 -7.92
CA PHE A 124 9.32 9.33 -7.69
C PHE A 124 8.63 10.21 -8.74
N LYS A 125 7.95 9.61 -9.71
CA LYS A 125 7.30 10.35 -10.79
C LYS A 125 5.79 10.24 -10.68
N LYS A 126 5.10 11.39 -10.85
CA LYS A 126 3.67 11.36 -11.14
C LYS A 126 3.49 10.64 -12.47
N PRO A 127 2.70 9.57 -12.55
CA PRO A 127 2.54 8.83 -13.79
C PRO A 127 2.00 9.75 -14.90
N GLY A 128 2.67 9.79 -16.05
CA GLY A 128 2.17 10.43 -17.27
C GLY A 128 1.08 9.56 -17.93
N ALA A 129 0.19 10.17 -18.69
CA ALA A 129 -1.03 9.52 -19.16
C ALA A 129 -0.83 8.38 -20.17
N ASP A 130 0.29 8.30 -20.89
CA ASP A 130 0.26 7.59 -22.18
C ASP A 130 1.13 6.32 -22.33
N ASP A 131 2.03 5.97 -21.37
CA ASP A 131 2.95 4.83 -21.63
C ASP A 131 3.38 4.03 -20.38
N PHE A 132 2.56 4.00 -19.33
CA PHE A 132 2.94 3.31 -18.10
C PHE A 132 2.46 1.85 -18.09
N HIS A 133 3.37 0.91 -18.38
CA HIS A 133 3.17 -0.52 -18.16
C HIS A 133 3.62 -0.90 -16.75
N PRO A 134 2.69 -1.14 -15.80
CA PRO A 134 3.04 -1.47 -14.44
C PRO A 134 3.74 -2.84 -14.37
N LYS A 135 4.94 -2.88 -13.80
CA LYS A 135 5.71 -4.10 -13.56
C LYS A 135 5.26 -4.87 -12.32
N SER A 136 4.43 -4.26 -11.47
CA SER A 136 3.90 -4.89 -10.26
C SER A 136 2.52 -4.32 -9.88
N PRO A 137 1.71 -5.05 -9.08
CA PRO A 137 0.47 -4.54 -8.50
C PRO A 137 0.72 -3.26 -7.67
N GLY A 138 -0.24 -2.32 -7.71
CA GLY A 138 -0.16 -1.06 -6.95
C GLY A 138 0.63 0.06 -7.62
N MET A 139 1.14 -0.14 -8.84
CA MET A 139 1.81 0.92 -9.61
C MET A 139 0.86 1.79 -10.44
N LYS A 140 -0.42 1.39 -10.61
CA LYS A 140 -1.44 2.16 -11.35
C LYS A 140 -1.91 3.39 -10.56
N TYR A 141 -2.55 4.33 -11.31
CA TYR A 141 -3.20 5.54 -10.79
C TYR A 141 -4.25 5.25 -9.74
N LYS A 142 -4.51 6.23 -8.86
CA LYS A 142 -5.51 6.23 -7.79
C LYS A 142 -5.82 4.82 -7.26
N HIS A 143 -4.97 4.38 -6.38
CA HIS A 143 -5.06 3.11 -5.67
C HIS A 143 -5.25 3.41 -4.18
N TYR A 144 -5.91 2.52 -3.45
CA TYR A 144 -6.13 2.67 -2.01
C TYR A 144 -7.03 3.87 -1.64
N ALA A 145 -7.85 4.33 -2.59
CA ALA A 145 -8.67 5.51 -2.37
C ALA A 145 -9.93 5.17 -1.55
N PRO A 146 -10.16 5.84 -0.40
CA PRO A 146 -11.46 5.83 0.27
C PRO A 146 -12.50 6.58 -0.58
N LYS A 147 -13.75 6.59 -0.11
CA LYS A 147 -14.82 7.41 -0.70
C LYS A 147 -14.58 8.89 -0.43
N ALA A 148 -14.06 9.22 0.75
CA ALA A 148 -13.68 10.56 1.14
C ALA A 148 -12.61 11.14 0.20
N ALA A 149 -12.62 12.44 -0.01
CA ALA A 149 -11.47 13.13 -0.57
C ALA A 149 -10.28 13.02 0.40
N VAL A 150 -9.07 12.85 -0.14
CA VAL A 150 -7.85 12.79 0.68
C VAL A 150 -6.92 13.90 0.24
N ARG A 151 -6.42 14.66 1.20
CA ARG A 151 -5.43 15.73 0.99
C ARG A 151 -4.28 15.57 1.95
N ILE A 152 -3.05 15.60 1.43
CA ILE A 152 -1.82 15.56 2.21
C ILE A 152 -1.37 16.98 2.47
N VAL A 153 -1.00 17.28 3.72
CA VAL A 153 -0.41 18.57 4.11
C VAL A 153 1.02 18.29 4.55
N GLU A 154 1.99 18.78 3.78
CA GLU A 154 3.42 18.48 3.94
C GLU A 154 4.18 19.73 4.37
N GLY A 155 5.07 19.57 5.37
CA GLY A 155 5.90 20.65 5.88
C GLY A 155 6.46 20.37 7.26
N SER A 156 6.84 21.41 8.00
CA SER A 156 7.24 21.27 9.40
C SER A 156 6.03 20.93 10.27
N LYS A 157 6.27 20.27 11.41
CA LYS A 157 5.18 19.89 12.33
C LYS A 157 4.28 21.07 12.73
N SER A 158 4.87 22.24 12.97
CA SER A 158 4.13 23.44 13.38
C SER A 158 3.29 24.02 12.24
N THR A 159 3.85 24.12 11.02
CA THR A 159 3.14 24.64 9.84
C THR A 159 2.03 23.71 9.40
N VAL A 160 2.28 22.37 9.39
CA VAL A 160 1.28 21.36 9.05
C VAL A 160 0.10 21.42 10.02
N SER A 161 0.34 21.45 11.35
CA SER A 161 -0.75 21.50 12.33
C SER A 161 -1.60 22.76 12.19
N ALA A 162 -0.99 23.93 11.94
CA ALA A 162 -1.71 25.17 11.73
C ALA A 162 -2.55 25.14 10.44
N ALA A 163 -1.95 24.68 9.34
CA ALA A 163 -2.65 24.59 8.05
C ALA A 163 -3.83 23.60 8.08
N ILE A 164 -3.67 22.44 8.73
CA ILE A 164 -4.76 21.48 8.89
C ILE A 164 -5.91 22.11 9.68
N ALA A 165 -5.64 22.83 10.78
CA ALA A 165 -6.67 23.49 11.57
C ALA A 165 -7.46 24.52 10.77
N GLU A 166 -6.80 25.29 9.89
CA GLU A 166 -7.46 26.22 8.97
C GLU A 166 -8.33 25.51 7.95
N LEU A 167 -7.78 24.44 7.31
CA LEU A 167 -8.51 23.66 6.32
C LEU A 167 -9.74 22.93 6.92
N GLU A 168 -9.63 22.41 8.14
CA GLU A 168 -10.77 21.82 8.86
C GLU A 168 -11.84 22.87 9.14
N THR A 169 -11.44 24.07 9.58
CA THR A 169 -12.38 25.17 9.86
C THR A 169 -13.15 25.56 8.60
N GLU A 170 -12.48 25.66 7.46
CA GLU A 170 -13.10 25.93 6.16
C GLU A 170 -14.06 24.82 5.75
N ALA A 171 -13.62 23.55 5.83
CA ALA A 171 -14.43 22.39 5.47
C ALA A 171 -15.71 22.29 6.32
N VAL A 172 -15.58 22.47 7.64
CA VAL A 172 -16.73 22.45 8.58
C VAL A 172 -17.69 23.59 8.28
N SER A 173 -17.19 24.79 7.91
CA SER A 173 -18.06 25.91 7.51
C SER A 173 -18.88 25.61 6.25
N ASN A 174 -18.39 24.70 5.41
CA ASN A 174 -19.08 24.17 4.22
C ASN A 174 -19.91 22.90 4.51
N ASN A 175 -20.21 22.60 5.79
CA ASN A 175 -20.93 21.42 6.25
C ASN A 175 -20.29 20.07 5.85
N MET A 176 -18.98 20.04 5.67
CA MET A 176 -18.23 18.82 5.40
C MET A 176 -17.78 18.17 6.72
N LYS A 177 -17.87 16.85 6.78
CA LYS A 177 -17.31 16.05 7.87
C LYS A 177 -15.85 15.76 7.58
N THR A 178 -14.97 16.13 8.50
CA THR A 178 -13.53 16.02 8.36
C THR A 178 -12.95 14.91 9.24
N ALA A 179 -11.78 14.39 8.86
CA ALA A 179 -10.92 13.58 9.70
C ALA A 179 -9.46 13.97 9.47
N VAL A 180 -8.65 13.86 10.52
CA VAL A 180 -7.20 14.09 10.45
C VAL A 180 -6.46 12.80 10.79
N LEU A 181 -5.56 12.37 9.90
CA LEU A 181 -4.66 11.27 10.14
C LEU A 181 -3.25 11.82 10.42
N ASP A 182 -2.89 11.82 11.69
CA ASP A 182 -1.57 12.25 12.16
C ASP A 182 -0.88 11.13 12.94
N TYR A 183 0.17 10.58 12.35
CA TYR A 183 0.97 9.53 12.93
C TYR A 183 2.22 10.06 13.65
N MET A 184 2.37 11.39 13.75
CA MET A 184 3.46 12.07 14.43
C MET A 184 4.86 11.73 13.86
N GLY A 185 4.95 11.47 12.55
CA GLY A 185 6.19 11.04 11.89
C GLY A 185 6.61 9.58 12.20
N ASN A 186 5.76 8.81 12.89
CA ASN A 186 6.05 7.42 13.24
C ASN A 186 5.61 6.49 12.11
N GLY A 187 6.58 6.00 11.32
CA GLY A 187 6.37 5.12 10.18
C GLY A 187 5.72 3.79 10.55
N ASP A 188 6.10 3.17 11.67
CA ASP A 188 5.51 1.90 12.12
C ASP A 188 4.04 2.07 12.50
N LYS A 189 3.70 3.13 13.25
CA LYS A 189 2.31 3.45 13.59
C LYS A 189 1.48 3.69 12.33
N ALA A 190 2.02 4.45 11.39
CA ALA A 190 1.37 4.70 10.12
C ALA A 190 1.18 3.41 9.29
N ALA A 191 2.23 2.59 9.18
CA ALA A 191 2.18 1.32 8.45
C ALA A 191 1.15 0.35 9.03
N ASN A 192 0.95 0.35 10.35
CA ASN A 192 0.00 -0.54 11.00
C ASN A 192 -1.46 -0.09 10.89
N ASN A 193 -1.72 1.20 10.73
CA ASN A 193 -3.08 1.74 10.88
C ASN A 193 -3.63 2.40 9.63
N PHE A 194 -2.82 2.86 8.70
CA PHE A 194 -3.24 3.72 7.60
C PHE A 194 -4.47 3.21 6.83
N PHE A 195 -4.46 1.97 6.37
CA PHE A 195 -5.61 1.42 5.63
C PHE A 195 -6.83 1.19 6.51
N ALA A 196 -6.63 0.77 7.76
CA ALA A 196 -7.73 0.63 8.72
C ALA A 196 -8.40 1.98 9.00
N ASP A 197 -7.60 3.05 9.15
CA ASP A 197 -8.09 4.41 9.40
C ASP A 197 -8.85 4.95 8.18
N LEU A 198 -8.35 4.72 6.95
CA LEU A 198 -9.09 5.10 5.73
C LEU A 198 -10.45 4.38 5.64
N ARG A 199 -10.50 3.07 5.94
CA ARG A 199 -11.76 2.30 5.97
C ARG A 199 -12.68 2.78 7.07
N GLN A 200 -12.14 3.17 8.23
CA GLN A 200 -12.94 3.73 9.31
C GLN A 200 -13.55 5.08 8.91
N CYS A 201 -12.80 5.96 8.26
CA CYS A 201 -13.32 7.21 7.71
C CYS A 201 -14.49 6.96 6.73
N ASP A 202 -14.38 5.93 5.86
CA ASP A 202 -15.48 5.54 4.97
C ASP A 202 -16.75 5.09 5.72
N ARG A 203 -16.57 4.28 6.77
CA ARG A 203 -17.69 3.84 7.64
C ARG A 203 -18.34 4.99 8.39
N ASP A 204 -17.54 5.94 8.82
CA ASP A 204 -17.99 7.13 9.55
C ASP A 204 -18.62 8.19 8.62
N GLY A 205 -18.57 8.00 7.30
CA GLY A 205 -19.11 8.94 6.33
C GLY A 205 -18.36 10.28 6.32
N VAL A 206 -17.03 10.23 6.42
CA VAL A 206 -16.16 11.41 6.30
C VAL A 206 -16.16 11.89 4.84
N ASP A 207 -16.23 13.21 4.64
CA ASP A 207 -16.20 13.83 3.31
C ASP A 207 -14.76 14.13 2.85
N ILE A 208 -13.90 14.57 3.78
CA ILE A 208 -12.52 14.88 3.49
C ILE A 208 -11.58 14.45 4.62
N ILE A 209 -10.46 13.83 4.25
CA ILE A 209 -9.40 13.36 5.14
C ILE A 209 -8.16 14.20 4.90
N TYR A 210 -7.65 14.86 5.94
CA TYR A 210 -6.36 15.53 5.94
C TYR A 210 -5.30 14.60 6.52
N ILE A 211 -4.18 14.43 5.81
CA ILE A 211 -3.05 13.61 6.26
C ILE A 211 -1.89 14.53 6.57
N ALA A 212 -1.44 14.51 7.82
CA ALA A 212 -0.24 15.23 8.24
C ALA A 212 1.01 14.48 7.78
N ALA A 213 1.85 15.12 6.97
CA ALA A 213 3.09 14.57 6.45
C ALA A 213 4.29 15.40 6.92
N TYR A 214 5.23 14.71 7.57
CA TYR A 214 6.50 15.26 8.07
C TYR A 214 7.66 14.49 7.45
N ASP A 215 8.89 14.77 7.90
CA ASP A 215 10.03 13.90 7.61
C ASP A 215 9.78 12.48 8.12
N TRP A 216 9.93 11.51 7.23
CA TRP A 216 9.68 10.11 7.48
C TRP A 216 10.97 9.30 7.51
N ASP A 217 11.01 8.27 8.34
CA ASP A 217 11.97 7.18 8.23
C ASP A 217 11.71 6.31 6.97
N GLU A 218 12.51 5.26 6.76
CA GLU A 218 12.34 4.39 5.58
C GLU A 218 10.99 3.67 5.54
N VAL A 219 10.42 3.30 6.69
CA VAL A 219 9.07 2.71 6.77
C VAL A 219 8.03 3.77 6.44
N GLY A 220 8.20 4.98 6.97
CA GLY A 220 7.37 6.14 6.66
C GLY A 220 7.36 6.48 5.17
N PHE A 221 8.49 6.38 4.46
CA PHE A 221 8.54 6.51 3.00
C PHE A 221 7.62 5.49 2.31
N SER A 222 7.58 4.25 2.80
CA SER A 222 6.70 3.21 2.27
C SER A 222 5.22 3.55 2.45
N VAL A 223 4.85 4.11 3.59
CA VAL A 223 3.47 4.58 3.86
C VAL A 223 3.14 5.80 3.01
N MET A 224 4.06 6.78 2.91
CA MET A 224 3.87 7.98 2.09
C MET A 224 3.56 7.63 0.63
N ASN A 225 4.19 6.60 0.08
CA ASN A 225 3.86 6.09 -1.25
C ASN A 225 2.38 5.67 -1.39
N ARG A 226 1.74 5.13 -0.33
CA ARG A 226 0.31 4.80 -0.30
C ARG A 226 -0.55 6.04 -0.08
N MET A 227 -0.14 6.93 0.81
CA MET A 227 -0.83 8.20 1.08
C MET A 227 -0.97 9.02 -0.20
N VAL A 228 0.12 9.21 -0.93
CA VAL A 228 0.12 9.96 -2.20
C VAL A 228 -0.83 9.34 -3.24
N LYS A 229 -0.87 8.01 -3.32
CA LYS A 229 -1.78 7.31 -4.25
C LYS A 229 -3.24 7.39 -3.80
N SER A 230 -3.52 7.31 -2.49
CA SER A 230 -4.88 7.48 -1.96
C SER A 230 -5.41 8.90 -2.16
N ALA A 231 -4.55 9.91 -2.04
CA ALA A 231 -4.87 11.31 -2.27
C ALA A 231 -4.96 11.67 -3.77
N GLY A 232 -4.58 10.76 -4.69
CA GLY A 232 -4.52 11.10 -6.11
C GLY A 232 -3.54 12.25 -6.40
N TYR A 233 -2.46 12.35 -5.60
CA TYR A 233 -1.45 13.40 -5.65
C TYR A 233 -1.95 14.80 -5.24
N ASP A 234 -3.03 14.92 -4.45
CA ASP A 234 -3.45 16.18 -3.82
C ASP A 234 -2.57 16.46 -2.60
N ILE A 235 -1.51 17.25 -2.79
CA ILE A 235 -0.51 17.60 -1.78
C ILE A 235 -0.42 19.12 -1.67
N VAL A 236 -0.53 19.63 -0.45
CA VAL A 236 -0.35 21.03 -0.09
C VAL A 236 0.94 21.16 0.71
N ASN A 237 1.88 21.96 0.22
CA ASN A 237 3.13 22.25 0.90
C ASN A 237 2.99 23.55 1.70
N VAL A 238 3.40 23.55 3.01
CA VAL A 238 3.22 24.65 3.96
C VAL A 238 4.48 24.93 4.77
#